data_53dae423d21cb6a40c9582afdc0223d3
#
_entry.id   53dae423d21cb6a40c9582afdc0223d3
#
_cell.length_a   1.000
_cell.length_b   1.000
_cell.length_c   1.000
_cell.angle_alpha   90.00
_cell.angle_beta   90.00
_cell.angle_gamma   90.00
#
_symmetry.space_group_name_H-M   'P 1'
#
loop_
_entity.id
_entity.type
_entity.pdbx_description
1 polymer ?
#
loop_
_entity_poly.entity_id
_entity_poly.type
_entity_poly.pdbx_seq_one_letter_code
_entity_poly.pdbx_strand_id
1 'polypeptide(L)'
;YKESAISYYVTHGLAETEMRPTEIYWLHEVPKDWKETKLKYLLQKHKREIPEDAELLICSNSGDVKKRGDSKLGLVASSDDIYQGVHKGDLLIHGMDTWHGAIAISEFDGMCTPVVHVCTCNQSKRFVAYYLKMMAYTKVYKAISNGVRQNTSDFRSWDKVANLLIAFPSLAEQEEIADYIDGIVDSVNRMVSDYEMQIEQLHEMKHRVILDVITGATDIRNVQIPDYEFVDEEEPEEDSDIGSDSDEDETEEQED
;
A
#
# COMPACT_ATOMS: atom_id res chain seq x y z
N TYR A 1 0.30 2.42 14.71
CA TYR A 1 -0.98 3.07 15.07
C TYR A 1 -1.95 3.14 13.87
N LYS A 2 -1.54 3.71 12.71
CA LYS A 2 -2.39 3.82 11.50
C LYS A 2 -2.96 2.47 11.07
N GLU A 3 -2.13 1.47 10.89
CA GLU A 3 -2.52 0.13 10.47
C GLU A 3 -3.43 -0.58 11.48
N SER A 4 -3.14 -0.43 12.78
CA SER A 4 -3.97 -1.01 13.84
C SER A 4 -5.34 -0.35 13.90
N ALA A 5 -5.42 0.97 13.73
CA ALA A 5 -6.68 1.70 13.68
C ALA A 5 -7.53 1.27 12.47
N ILE A 6 -6.93 1.23 11.27
CA ILE A 6 -7.61 0.74 10.07
C ILE A 6 -8.15 -0.66 10.32
N SER A 7 -7.31 -1.58 10.81
CA SER A 7 -7.69 -2.97 11.04
C SER A 7 -8.84 -3.10 12.03
N TYR A 8 -8.84 -2.29 13.07
CA TYR A 8 -9.90 -2.30 14.07
C TYR A 8 -11.24 -1.82 13.49
N TYR A 9 -11.26 -0.62 12.88
CA TYR A 9 -12.53 -0.02 12.45
C TYR A 9 -13.18 -0.71 11.25
N VAL A 10 -12.41 -1.30 10.34
CA VAL A 10 -12.98 -2.08 9.21
C VAL A 10 -13.53 -3.44 9.63
N THR A 11 -13.29 -3.89 10.86
CA THR A 11 -13.77 -5.18 11.37
C THR A 11 -14.76 -5.06 12.53
N HIS A 12 -14.76 -3.93 13.26
CA HIS A 12 -15.59 -3.70 14.45
C HIS A 12 -16.60 -2.56 14.30
N GLY A 13 -16.40 -1.66 13.29
CA GLY A 13 -17.22 -0.46 13.15
C GLY A 13 -16.81 0.65 14.13
N LEU A 14 -17.63 1.71 14.20
CA LEU A 14 -17.39 2.87 15.09
C LEU A 14 -18.12 2.74 16.44
N ALA A 15 -19.23 2.01 16.48
CA ALA A 15 -20.04 1.85 17.68
C ALA A 15 -19.76 0.51 18.34
N GLU A 16 -19.87 0.46 19.66
CA GLU A 16 -19.91 -0.81 20.39
C GLU A 16 -21.22 -1.54 20.04
N THR A 17 -21.10 -2.68 19.39
CA THR A 17 -22.21 -3.51 18.96
C THR A 17 -22.02 -4.95 19.43
N GLU A 18 -23.12 -5.71 19.49
CA GLU A 18 -23.06 -7.14 19.75
C GLU A 18 -22.31 -7.83 18.61
N MET A 19 -21.30 -8.64 18.95
CA MET A 19 -20.51 -9.40 17.99
C MET A 19 -21.09 -10.79 17.79
N ARG A 20 -20.89 -11.38 16.62
CA ARG A 20 -21.24 -12.76 16.31
C ARG A 20 -20.07 -13.50 15.65
N PRO A 21 -19.97 -14.82 15.81
CA PRO A 21 -19.03 -15.64 15.06
C PRO A 21 -19.20 -15.46 13.54
N THR A 22 -18.10 -15.59 12.80
CA THR A 22 -18.08 -15.46 11.34
C THR A 22 -17.51 -16.70 10.66
N GLU A 23 -17.88 -16.94 9.41
CA GLU A 23 -17.28 -17.96 8.55
C GLU A 23 -15.98 -17.48 7.89
N ILE A 24 -15.61 -16.23 8.08
CA ILE A 24 -14.35 -15.66 7.58
C ILE A 24 -13.20 -16.15 8.45
N TYR A 25 -12.46 -17.13 8.01
CA TYR A 25 -11.52 -17.91 8.83
C TYR A 25 -10.37 -17.10 9.46
N TRP A 26 -10.08 -15.88 8.98
CA TRP A 26 -9.10 -14.97 9.58
C TRP A 26 -9.69 -13.96 10.57
N LEU A 27 -11.02 -13.96 10.73
CA LEU A 27 -11.73 -13.18 11.75
C LEU A 27 -12.40 -14.13 12.72
N HIS A 28 -12.38 -13.79 14.00
CA HIS A 28 -13.10 -14.59 15.02
C HIS A 28 -14.57 -14.21 15.07
N GLU A 29 -14.85 -12.92 14.96
CA GLU A 29 -16.18 -12.35 15.08
C GLU A 29 -16.33 -11.09 14.26
N VAL A 30 -17.57 -10.72 13.99
CA VAL A 30 -17.95 -9.49 13.28
C VAL A 30 -19.19 -8.89 13.95
N PRO A 31 -19.49 -7.60 13.79
CA PRO A 31 -20.73 -7.00 14.25
C PRO A 31 -21.95 -7.78 13.74
N LYS A 32 -22.94 -8.01 14.60
CA LYS A 32 -24.07 -8.89 14.35
C LYS A 32 -24.86 -8.54 13.09
N ASP A 33 -25.01 -7.24 12.82
CA ASP A 33 -25.81 -6.73 11.71
C ASP A 33 -25.05 -6.65 10.39
N TRP A 34 -23.73 -6.97 10.40
CA TRP A 34 -22.92 -6.94 9.19
C TRP A 34 -23.19 -8.17 8.32
N LYS A 35 -23.11 -7.93 7.00
CA LYS A 35 -23.28 -8.97 5.99
C LYS A 35 -21.93 -9.52 5.57
N GLU A 36 -21.89 -10.81 5.28
CA GLU A 36 -20.72 -11.48 4.74
C GLU A 36 -20.95 -11.83 3.28
N THR A 37 -19.99 -11.56 2.42
CA THR A 37 -20.07 -11.92 1.01
C THR A 37 -18.68 -12.03 0.37
N LYS A 38 -18.66 -12.56 -0.86
CA LYS A 38 -17.44 -12.59 -1.67
C LYS A 38 -17.27 -11.29 -2.42
N LEU A 39 -16.01 -10.85 -2.60
CA LEU A 39 -15.67 -9.61 -3.30
C LEU A 39 -16.26 -9.53 -4.71
N LYS A 40 -16.43 -10.64 -5.42
CA LYS A 40 -17.04 -10.66 -6.76
C LYS A 40 -18.46 -10.11 -6.84
N TYR A 41 -19.16 -10.04 -5.73
CA TYR A 41 -20.51 -9.44 -5.67
C TYR A 41 -20.47 -7.94 -5.37
N LEU A 42 -19.32 -7.42 -4.95
CA LEU A 42 -19.10 -6.02 -4.64
C LEU A 42 -18.26 -5.32 -5.72
N LEU A 43 -17.28 -6.03 -6.26
CA LEU A 43 -16.33 -5.52 -7.24
C LEU A 43 -16.60 -6.11 -8.62
N GLN A 44 -16.51 -5.25 -9.64
CA GLN A 44 -16.50 -5.65 -11.03
C GLN A 44 -15.17 -5.29 -11.65
N LYS A 45 -14.40 -6.31 -12.09
CA LYS A 45 -13.15 -6.10 -12.82
C LYS A 45 -13.45 -5.66 -14.26
N HIS A 46 -12.68 -4.69 -14.73
CA HIS A 46 -12.75 -4.20 -16.09
C HIS A 46 -11.41 -4.39 -16.81
N LYS A 47 -11.49 -4.55 -18.13
CA LYS A 47 -10.38 -4.31 -19.04
C LYS A 47 -10.79 -3.12 -19.89
N ARG A 48 -10.25 -1.95 -19.60
CA ARG A 48 -10.63 -0.70 -20.26
C ARG A 48 -9.70 -0.40 -21.43
N GLU A 49 -10.22 0.31 -22.41
CA GLU A 49 -9.40 0.93 -23.45
C GLU A 49 -8.49 1.98 -22.83
N ILE A 50 -7.29 2.13 -23.39
CA ILE A 50 -6.31 3.09 -22.90
C ILE A 50 -6.75 4.48 -23.39
N PRO A 51 -6.89 5.49 -22.50
CA PRO A 51 -7.15 6.86 -22.89
C PRO A 51 -6.05 7.42 -23.83
N GLU A 52 -6.40 8.37 -24.70
CA GLU A 52 -5.43 9.14 -25.47
C GLU A 52 -4.48 9.86 -24.51
N ASP A 53 -3.18 9.87 -24.81
CA ASP A 53 -2.11 10.48 -23.99
C ASP A 53 -2.03 9.92 -22.56
N ALA A 54 -2.40 8.65 -22.37
CA ALA A 54 -2.40 8.00 -21.06
C ALA A 54 -0.97 7.86 -20.50
N GLU A 55 -0.75 8.39 -19.30
CA GLU A 55 0.47 8.16 -18.55
C GLU A 55 0.41 6.83 -17.81
N LEU A 56 1.56 6.19 -17.65
CA LEU A 56 1.69 4.97 -16.86
C LEU A 56 1.50 5.27 -15.37
N LEU A 57 0.54 4.59 -14.77
CA LEU A 57 0.23 4.69 -13.34
C LEU A 57 0.83 3.51 -12.58
N ILE A 58 1.39 3.80 -11.43
CA ILE A 58 1.95 2.82 -10.49
C ILE A 58 1.05 2.79 -9.26
N CYS A 59 0.55 1.60 -8.92
CA CYS A 59 -0.07 1.34 -7.62
C CYS A 59 1.05 0.95 -6.65
N SER A 60 1.42 1.86 -5.76
CA SER A 60 2.57 1.69 -4.87
C SER A 60 2.23 0.85 -3.63
N ASN A 61 3.25 0.28 -2.99
CA ASN A 61 3.11 -0.47 -1.74
C ASN A 61 2.60 0.40 -0.58
N SER A 62 2.77 1.73 -0.65
CA SER A 62 2.14 2.67 0.30
C SER A 62 0.62 2.78 0.14
N GLY A 63 0.04 2.15 -0.90
CA GLY A 63 -1.38 2.20 -1.17
C GLY A 63 -1.84 3.50 -1.84
N ASP A 64 -0.95 4.12 -2.63
CA ASP A 64 -1.22 5.31 -3.43
C ASP A 64 -1.09 4.99 -4.91
N VAL A 65 -1.73 5.81 -5.76
CA VAL A 65 -1.52 5.79 -7.21
C VAL A 65 -0.67 6.98 -7.60
N LYS A 66 0.44 6.71 -8.26
CA LYS A 66 1.37 7.75 -8.73
C LYS A 66 1.56 7.65 -10.24
N LYS A 67 1.74 8.80 -10.89
CA LYS A 67 2.20 8.86 -12.27
C LYS A 67 3.68 8.48 -12.29
N ARG A 68 4.06 7.58 -13.19
CA ARG A 68 5.46 7.13 -13.27
C ARG A 68 6.39 8.25 -13.69
N GLY A 69 5.99 9.10 -14.63
CA GLY A 69 6.85 10.13 -15.20
C GLY A 69 8.18 9.54 -15.71
N ASP A 70 9.27 10.22 -15.42
CA ASP A 70 10.65 9.75 -15.75
C ASP A 70 11.23 8.76 -14.72
N SER A 71 10.46 8.37 -13.71
CA SER A 71 10.88 7.41 -12.69
C SER A 71 11.10 6.03 -13.31
N LYS A 72 12.18 5.34 -12.90
CA LYS A 72 12.40 3.94 -13.26
C LYS A 72 11.65 2.96 -12.32
N LEU A 73 10.90 3.47 -11.35
CA LEU A 73 10.16 2.66 -10.40
C LEU A 73 8.96 1.98 -11.04
N GLY A 74 8.63 0.80 -10.56
CA GLY A 74 7.49 0.00 -10.98
C GLY A 74 7.74 -0.89 -12.20
N LEU A 75 6.91 -1.92 -12.33
CA LEU A 75 6.95 -2.87 -13.44
C LEU A 75 6.58 -2.20 -14.75
N VAL A 76 7.32 -2.51 -15.79
CA VAL A 76 7.03 -2.12 -17.19
C VAL A 76 6.68 -3.37 -17.94
N ALA A 77 5.63 -3.30 -18.74
CA ALA A 77 5.30 -4.39 -19.64
C ALA A 77 6.31 -4.45 -20.80
N SER A 78 6.57 -5.66 -21.28
CA SER A 78 7.50 -5.90 -22.38
C SER A 78 7.01 -5.39 -23.73
N SER A 79 5.73 -5.07 -23.88
CA SER A 79 5.12 -4.44 -25.05
C SER A 79 3.96 -3.53 -24.66
N ASP A 80 3.73 -2.46 -25.42
CA ASP A 80 2.70 -1.47 -25.14
C ASP A 80 1.28 -2.02 -25.32
N ASP A 81 1.10 -3.08 -26.10
CA ASP A 81 -0.20 -3.69 -26.40
C ASP A 81 -0.86 -4.41 -25.22
N ILE A 82 -0.12 -4.65 -24.14
CA ILE A 82 -0.64 -5.38 -22.96
C ILE A 82 -1.10 -4.48 -21.82
N TYR A 83 -0.88 -3.17 -21.89
CA TYR A 83 -1.43 -2.24 -20.90
C TYR A 83 -2.95 -2.18 -20.94
N GLN A 84 -3.55 -1.69 -19.88
CA GLN A 84 -5.00 -1.47 -19.76
C GLN A 84 -5.28 -0.08 -19.21
N GLY A 85 -6.42 0.51 -19.64
CA GLY A 85 -6.84 1.83 -19.20
C GLY A 85 -7.32 1.83 -17.75
N VAL A 86 -7.10 2.97 -17.10
CA VAL A 86 -7.56 3.30 -15.75
C VAL A 86 -8.33 4.60 -15.82
N HIS A 87 -9.49 4.68 -15.18
CA HIS A 87 -10.22 5.91 -14.99
C HIS A 87 -10.11 6.40 -13.56
N LYS A 88 -10.11 7.72 -13.39
CA LYS A 88 -10.20 8.33 -12.07
C LYS A 88 -11.38 7.75 -11.28
N GLY A 89 -11.11 7.33 -10.05
CA GLY A 89 -12.08 6.69 -9.17
C GLY A 89 -12.16 5.16 -9.33
N ASP A 90 -11.36 4.52 -10.20
CA ASP A 90 -11.25 3.06 -10.22
C ASP A 90 -10.47 2.57 -9.00
N LEU A 91 -10.89 1.46 -8.43
CA LEU A 91 -10.14 0.74 -7.40
C LEU A 91 -9.10 -0.15 -8.08
N LEU A 92 -7.84 0.08 -7.76
CA LEU A 92 -6.70 -0.67 -8.26
C LEU A 92 -6.21 -1.64 -7.20
N ILE A 93 -6.00 -2.90 -7.59
CA ILE A 93 -5.48 -3.96 -6.71
C ILE A 93 -4.30 -4.60 -7.43
N HIS A 94 -3.08 -4.39 -6.93
CA HIS A 94 -1.87 -4.95 -7.53
C HIS A 94 -1.73 -6.43 -7.20
N GLY A 95 -1.88 -7.31 -8.19
CA GLY A 95 -1.98 -8.76 -7.99
C GLY A 95 -0.74 -9.43 -7.39
N MET A 96 0.43 -8.82 -7.49
CA MET A 96 1.68 -9.34 -6.89
C MET A 96 1.99 -8.72 -5.53
N ASP A 97 1.62 -7.45 -5.33
CA ASP A 97 2.00 -6.67 -4.14
C ASP A 97 0.81 -6.39 -3.21
N THR A 98 -0.28 -7.15 -3.36
CA THR A 98 -1.45 -7.05 -2.45
C THR A 98 -1.05 -7.22 -0.99
N TRP A 99 -0.12 -8.10 -0.70
CA TRP A 99 0.34 -8.36 0.67
C TRP A 99 1.18 -7.23 1.28
N HIS A 100 1.70 -6.31 0.46
CA HIS A 100 2.34 -5.07 0.88
C HIS A 100 1.33 -3.92 1.01
N GLY A 101 0.06 -4.15 0.61
CA GLY A 101 -0.98 -3.13 0.67
C GLY A 101 -1.08 -2.26 -0.59
N ALA A 102 -0.55 -2.72 -1.73
CA ALA A 102 -0.67 -2.04 -3.02
C ALA A 102 -2.11 -2.07 -3.56
N ILE A 103 -2.99 -1.36 -2.86
CA ILE A 103 -4.42 -1.24 -3.11
C ILE A 103 -4.79 0.23 -2.97
N ALA A 104 -5.32 0.84 -4.03
CA ALA A 104 -5.60 2.27 -4.03
C ALA A 104 -6.78 2.64 -4.94
N ILE A 105 -7.38 3.80 -4.70
CA ILE A 105 -8.33 4.42 -5.62
C ILE A 105 -7.56 5.40 -6.48
N SER A 106 -7.67 5.28 -7.81
CA SER A 106 -6.96 6.17 -8.72
C SER A 106 -7.54 7.60 -8.69
N GLU A 107 -6.66 8.57 -8.53
CA GLU A 107 -7.00 9.99 -8.70
C GLU A 107 -6.79 10.47 -10.14
N PHE A 108 -6.25 9.62 -11.00
CA PHE A 108 -5.85 9.94 -12.36
C PHE A 108 -6.49 9.01 -13.38
N ASP A 109 -6.77 9.54 -14.58
CA ASP A 109 -6.92 8.74 -15.77
C ASP A 109 -5.52 8.38 -16.29
N GLY A 110 -5.38 7.16 -16.85
CA GLY A 110 -4.08 6.69 -17.34
C GLY A 110 -4.11 5.24 -17.76
N MET A 111 -2.96 4.57 -17.70
CA MET A 111 -2.83 3.15 -17.99
C MET A 111 -2.02 2.43 -16.91
N CYS A 112 -2.22 1.14 -16.77
CA CYS A 112 -1.46 0.30 -15.84
C CYS A 112 -1.12 -1.06 -16.48
N THR A 113 -0.19 -1.77 -15.86
CA THR A 113 0.17 -3.13 -16.28
C THR A 113 -0.98 -4.12 -16.03
N PRO A 114 -1.08 -5.23 -16.76
CA PRO A 114 -2.15 -6.22 -16.60
C PRO A 114 -2.13 -6.95 -15.26
N VAL A 115 -1.06 -6.83 -14.49
CA VAL A 115 -0.94 -7.38 -13.13
C VAL A 115 -1.87 -6.65 -12.15
N VAL A 116 -2.22 -5.38 -12.44
CA VAL A 116 -3.15 -4.60 -11.64
C VAL A 116 -4.58 -4.92 -12.04
N HIS A 117 -5.43 -5.28 -11.09
CA HIS A 117 -6.87 -5.40 -11.33
C HIS A 117 -7.51 -4.04 -11.23
N VAL A 118 -8.14 -3.60 -12.33
CA VAL A 118 -8.91 -2.35 -12.39
C VAL A 118 -10.38 -2.68 -12.11
N CYS A 119 -10.93 -2.10 -11.05
CA CYS A 119 -12.25 -2.48 -10.56
C CYS A 119 -13.16 -1.27 -10.31
N THR A 120 -14.45 -1.44 -10.58
CA THR A 120 -15.50 -0.61 -9.98
C THR A 120 -16.14 -1.33 -8.79
N CYS A 121 -16.75 -0.58 -7.89
CA CYS A 121 -17.38 -1.09 -6.70
C CYS A 121 -18.82 -0.57 -6.60
N ASN A 122 -19.76 -1.41 -6.18
CA ASN A 122 -21.15 -1.04 -5.90
C ASN A 122 -21.42 -0.68 -4.44
N GLN A 123 -20.36 -0.65 -3.62
CA GLN A 123 -20.33 -0.25 -2.22
C GLN A 123 -19.34 0.92 -2.05
N SER A 124 -19.06 1.34 -0.81
CA SER A 124 -18.00 2.30 -0.54
C SER A 124 -16.65 1.77 -0.97
N LYS A 125 -16.05 2.37 -2.02
CA LYS A 125 -14.73 2.00 -2.51
C LYS A 125 -13.66 2.21 -1.43
N ARG A 126 -13.79 3.29 -0.64
CA ARG A 126 -12.84 3.62 0.43
C ARG A 126 -12.87 2.54 1.50
N PHE A 127 -14.06 2.16 1.98
CA PHE A 127 -14.21 1.09 2.95
C PHE A 127 -13.61 -0.23 2.43
N VAL A 128 -13.96 -0.63 1.20
CA VAL A 128 -13.41 -1.86 0.60
C VAL A 128 -11.90 -1.78 0.44
N ALA A 129 -11.35 -0.64 0.02
CA ALA A 129 -9.90 -0.44 -0.07
C ALA A 129 -9.22 -0.60 1.30
N TYR A 130 -9.78 0.00 2.36
CA TYR A 130 -9.28 -0.14 3.73
C TYR A 130 -9.38 -1.58 4.24
N TYR A 131 -10.49 -2.26 3.95
CA TYR A 131 -10.64 -3.67 4.32
C TYR A 131 -9.57 -4.55 3.65
N LEU A 132 -9.31 -4.34 2.36
CA LEU A 132 -8.27 -5.06 1.64
C LEU A 132 -6.86 -4.70 2.16
N LYS A 133 -6.59 -3.45 2.50
CA LYS A 133 -5.33 -3.04 3.15
C LYS A 133 -5.17 -3.69 4.53
N MET A 134 -6.23 -3.78 5.33
CA MET A 134 -6.21 -4.50 6.60
C MET A 134 -5.74 -5.94 6.43
N MET A 135 -6.19 -6.65 5.39
CA MET A 135 -5.76 -8.02 5.10
C MET A 135 -4.24 -8.11 4.80
N ALA A 136 -3.63 -7.03 4.27
CA ALA A 136 -2.18 -6.94 4.11
C ALA A 136 -1.49 -6.75 5.46
N TYR A 137 -1.91 -5.76 6.25
CA TYR A 137 -1.34 -5.43 7.56
C TYR A 137 -1.41 -6.59 8.55
N THR A 138 -2.50 -7.35 8.52
CA THR A 138 -2.70 -8.54 9.35
C THR A 138 -2.09 -9.82 8.75
N LYS A 139 -1.35 -9.70 7.62
CA LYS A 139 -0.68 -10.81 6.92
C LYS A 139 -1.62 -11.91 6.43
N VAL A 140 -2.91 -11.63 6.28
CA VAL A 140 -3.93 -12.57 5.78
C VAL A 140 -3.54 -13.06 4.39
N TYR A 141 -3.18 -12.16 3.47
CA TYR A 141 -2.76 -12.55 2.12
C TYR A 141 -1.60 -13.55 2.13
N LYS A 142 -0.63 -13.37 3.04
CA LYS A 142 0.49 -14.29 3.18
C LYS A 142 0.04 -15.67 3.66
N ALA A 143 -0.93 -15.72 4.58
CA ALA A 143 -1.46 -16.97 5.12
C ALA A 143 -2.28 -17.77 4.09
N ILE A 144 -2.97 -17.08 3.15
CA ILE A 144 -3.83 -17.72 2.15
C ILE A 144 -3.15 -17.95 0.79
N SER A 145 -1.94 -17.41 0.61
CA SER A 145 -1.16 -17.62 -0.61
C SER A 145 -0.52 -19.00 -0.60
N ASN A 146 -0.76 -19.79 -1.64
CA ASN A 146 -0.16 -21.10 -1.82
C ASN A 146 1.17 -20.96 -2.58
N GLY A 147 2.28 -20.84 -1.84
CA GLY A 147 3.61 -21.33 -2.24
C GLY A 147 4.23 -20.84 -3.55
N VAL A 148 4.01 -19.59 -3.95
CA VAL A 148 4.71 -19.03 -5.11
C VAL A 148 5.74 -18.03 -4.59
N ARG A 149 7.01 -18.18 -4.99
CA ARG A 149 8.18 -17.33 -4.68
C ARG A 149 8.14 -16.54 -3.35
N GLN A 150 9.25 -16.47 -2.65
CA GLN A 150 9.33 -15.95 -1.27
C GLN A 150 8.76 -14.52 -1.05
N ASN A 151 8.56 -13.71 -2.08
CA ASN A 151 8.17 -12.31 -1.95
C ASN A 151 7.07 -11.83 -2.92
N THR A 152 6.24 -12.73 -3.47
CA THR A 152 5.13 -12.33 -4.35
C THR A 152 3.83 -12.98 -3.92
N SER A 153 2.71 -12.23 -3.96
CA SER A 153 1.39 -12.77 -3.74
C SER A 153 0.84 -13.42 -5.01
N ASP A 154 0.05 -14.48 -4.82
CA ASP A 154 -0.57 -15.24 -5.91
C ASP A 154 -1.95 -14.68 -6.32
N PHE A 155 -2.15 -13.36 -6.13
CA PHE A 155 -3.41 -12.68 -6.46
C PHE A 155 -3.43 -12.08 -7.88
N ARG A 156 -2.52 -12.48 -8.77
CA ARG A 156 -2.61 -12.17 -10.21
C ARG A 156 -3.87 -12.75 -10.82
N SER A 157 -4.34 -13.91 -10.32
CA SER A 157 -5.62 -14.48 -10.73
C SER A 157 -6.77 -13.71 -10.10
N TRP A 158 -7.63 -13.12 -10.93
CA TRP A 158 -8.85 -12.45 -10.47
C TRP A 158 -9.74 -13.36 -9.62
N ASP A 159 -9.83 -14.64 -9.96
CA ASP A 159 -10.66 -15.60 -9.23
C ASP A 159 -10.27 -15.71 -7.75
N LYS A 160 -9.00 -15.57 -7.43
CA LYS A 160 -8.54 -15.57 -6.04
C LYS A 160 -9.00 -14.32 -5.29
N VAL A 161 -8.83 -13.14 -5.88
CA VAL A 161 -9.34 -11.88 -5.32
C VAL A 161 -10.85 -11.92 -5.22
N ALA A 162 -11.53 -12.33 -6.27
CA ALA A 162 -12.98 -12.35 -6.39
C ALA A 162 -13.68 -13.25 -5.36
N ASN A 163 -13.01 -14.30 -4.89
CA ASN A 163 -13.55 -15.26 -3.93
C ASN A 163 -13.16 -14.95 -2.46
N LEU A 164 -12.42 -13.87 -2.18
CA LEU A 164 -12.17 -13.43 -0.82
C LEU A 164 -13.50 -13.06 -0.16
N LEU A 165 -13.70 -13.57 1.06
CA LEU A 165 -14.85 -13.21 1.90
C LEU A 165 -14.54 -11.91 2.63
N ILE A 166 -15.52 -11.03 2.71
CA ILE A 166 -15.47 -9.85 3.57
C ILE A 166 -16.77 -9.67 4.34
N ALA A 167 -16.68 -9.06 5.49
CA ALA A 167 -17.82 -8.58 6.26
C ALA A 167 -17.95 -7.07 6.08
N PHE A 168 -19.18 -6.57 5.95
CA PHE A 168 -19.42 -5.15 5.72
C PHE A 168 -20.80 -4.72 6.23
N PRO A 169 -20.91 -3.48 6.74
CA PRO A 169 -22.16 -2.88 7.21
C PRO A 169 -23.03 -2.33 6.08
N SER A 170 -24.03 -1.53 6.43
CA SER A 170 -24.79 -0.71 5.50
C SER A 170 -23.87 0.29 4.76
N LEU A 171 -24.26 0.73 3.56
CA LEU A 171 -23.45 1.70 2.78
C LEU A 171 -23.22 3.00 3.57
N ALA A 172 -24.22 3.48 4.32
CA ALA A 172 -24.06 4.69 5.13
C ALA A 172 -22.97 4.51 6.20
N GLU A 173 -22.99 3.40 6.93
CA GLU A 173 -21.99 3.09 7.95
C GLU A 173 -20.60 2.86 7.33
N GLN A 174 -20.52 2.26 6.13
CA GLN A 174 -19.25 2.13 5.40
C GLN A 174 -18.61 3.49 5.13
N GLU A 175 -19.39 4.48 4.70
CA GLU A 175 -18.90 5.83 4.44
C GLU A 175 -18.48 6.54 5.74
N GLU A 176 -19.25 6.38 6.84
CA GLU A 176 -18.88 6.92 8.14
C GLU A 176 -17.56 6.33 8.67
N ILE A 177 -17.38 5.01 8.52
CA ILE A 177 -16.12 4.35 8.89
C ILE A 177 -14.98 4.86 8.02
N ALA A 178 -15.18 4.97 6.70
CA ALA A 178 -14.18 5.45 5.78
C ALA A 178 -13.78 6.90 6.09
N ASP A 179 -14.74 7.79 6.35
CA ASP A 179 -14.48 9.19 6.72
C ASP A 179 -13.66 9.28 8.03
N TYR A 180 -13.99 8.45 9.01
CA TYR A 180 -13.27 8.40 10.27
C TYR A 180 -11.82 7.94 10.10
N ILE A 181 -11.62 6.88 9.30
CA ILE A 181 -10.27 6.36 8.98
C ILE A 181 -9.47 7.39 8.17
N ASP A 182 -10.09 8.06 7.19
CA ASP A 182 -9.44 9.14 6.42
C ASP A 182 -8.92 10.23 7.36
N GLY A 183 -9.71 10.65 8.35
CA GLY A 183 -9.29 11.62 9.37
C GLY A 183 -8.08 11.15 10.20
N ILE A 184 -8.01 9.88 10.55
CA ILE A 184 -6.84 9.29 11.24
C ILE A 184 -5.62 9.29 10.32
N VAL A 185 -5.78 8.80 9.09
CA VAL A 185 -4.71 8.71 8.09
C VAL A 185 -4.13 10.10 7.81
N ASP A 186 -4.97 11.10 7.58
CA ASP A 186 -4.55 12.48 7.33
C ASP A 186 -3.82 13.09 8.53
N SER A 187 -4.27 12.78 9.75
CA SER A 187 -3.61 13.27 10.96
C SER A 187 -2.23 12.66 11.14
N VAL A 188 -2.10 11.35 10.91
CA VAL A 188 -0.82 10.65 10.98
C VAL A 188 0.13 11.13 9.87
N ASN A 189 -0.36 11.26 8.65
CA ASN A 189 0.47 11.71 7.53
C ASN A 189 0.99 13.15 7.75
N ARG A 190 0.18 14.04 8.33
CA ARG A 190 0.63 15.38 8.73
C ARG A 190 1.73 15.32 9.79
N MET A 191 1.55 14.50 10.84
CA MET A 191 2.59 14.33 11.86
C MET A 191 3.89 13.80 11.27
N VAL A 192 3.83 12.82 10.37
CA VAL A 192 5.02 12.28 9.68
C VAL A 192 5.72 13.38 8.89
N SER A 193 4.99 14.15 8.08
CA SER A 193 5.55 15.27 7.32
C SER A 193 6.17 16.35 8.20
N ASP A 194 5.56 16.65 9.34
CA ASP A 194 6.11 17.63 10.30
C ASP A 194 7.43 17.12 10.91
N TYR A 195 7.52 15.81 11.22
CA TYR A 195 8.77 15.23 11.72
C TYR A 195 9.85 15.17 10.66
N GLU A 196 9.52 14.80 9.42
CA GLU A 196 10.47 14.84 8.30
C GLU A 196 11.06 16.23 8.09
N MET A 197 10.21 17.26 8.16
CA MET A 197 10.66 18.65 8.08
C MET A 197 11.59 19.03 9.26
N GLN A 198 11.28 18.60 10.48
CA GLN A 198 12.14 18.85 11.65
C GLN A 198 13.49 18.14 11.53
N ILE A 199 13.51 16.91 11.04
CA ILE A 199 14.74 16.15 10.77
C ILE A 199 15.61 16.91 9.77
N GLU A 200 15.05 17.39 8.67
CA GLU A 200 15.78 18.17 7.67
C GLU A 200 16.38 19.45 8.27
N GLN A 201 15.59 20.18 9.04
CA GLN A 201 16.07 21.39 9.76
C GLN A 201 17.23 21.07 10.72
N LEU A 202 17.16 19.92 11.42
CA LEU A 202 18.25 19.48 12.31
C LEU A 202 19.51 19.11 11.52
N HIS A 203 19.36 18.48 10.35
CA HIS A 203 20.48 18.20 9.45
C HIS A 203 21.12 19.48 8.95
N GLU A 204 20.34 20.47 8.49
CA GLU A 204 20.88 21.77 8.09
C GLU A 204 21.58 22.49 9.25
N MET A 205 21.00 22.46 10.47
CA MET A 205 21.62 23.05 11.66
C MET A 205 22.96 22.35 11.98
N LYS A 206 22.99 21.02 11.96
CA LYS A 206 24.21 20.22 12.16
C LYS A 206 25.30 20.65 11.17
N HIS A 207 24.97 20.74 9.87
CA HIS A 207 25.92 21.19 8.85
C HIS A 207 26.44 22.61 9.10
N ARG A 208 25.55 23.53 9.49
CA ARG A 208 25.95 24.93 9.81
C ARG A 208 26.92 24.99 10.98
N VAL A 209 26.61 24.28 12.09
CA VAL A 209 27.48 24.24 13.27
C VAL A 209 28.86 23.68 12.92
N ILE A 210 28.94 22.60 12.13
CA ILE A 210 30.20 22.03 11.66
C ILE A 210 31.00 23.05 10.85
N LEU A 211 30.38 23.77 9.92
CA LEU A 211 31.02 24.80 9.12
C LEU A 211 31.54 25.96 9.97
N ASP A 212 30.73 26.44 10.95
CA ASP A 212 31.10 27.52 11.84
C ASP A 212 32.32 27.17 12.71
N VAL A 213 32.40 25.92 13.14
CA VAL A 213 33.58 25.41 13.88
C VAL A 213 34.81 25.30 12.96
N ILE A 214 34.68 24.71 11.79
CA ILE A 214 35.79 24.52 10.85
C ILE A 214 36.35 25.87 10.35
N THR A 215 35.48 26.82 10.09
CA THR A 215 35.88 28.16 9.63
C THR A 215 36.36 29.09 10.76
N GLY A 216 36.26 28.66 12.01
CA GLY A 216 36.62 29.44 13.17
C GLY A 216 35.64 30.53 13.52
N ALA A 217 34.41 30.51 12.93
CA ALA A 217 33.34 31.42 13.31
C ALA A 217 32.82 31.14 14.75
N THR A 218 32.92 29.88 15.18
CA THR A 218 32.61 29.44 16.54
C THR A 218 33.88 28.92 17.22
N ASP A 219 34.27 29.54 18.34
CA ASP A 219 35.41 29.10 19.17
C ASP A 219 35.00 27.98 20.13
N ILE A 220 35.47 26.79 19.93
CA ILE A 220 35.15 25.58 20.73
C ILE A 220 36.24 25.21 21.74
N ARG A 221 37.34 26.01 21.87
CA ARG A 221 38.49 25.65 22.73
C ARG A 221 38.12 25.51 24.21
N ASN A 222 37.04 26.11 24.66
CA ASN A 222 36.56 26.06 26.04
C ASN A 222 35.29 25.22 26.21
N VAL A 223 34.87 24.48 25.18
CA VAL A 223 33.69 23.60 25.28
C VAL A 223 34.08 22.30 25.96
N GLN A 224 33.47 22.03 27.11
CA GLN A 224 33.59 20.72 27.76
C GLN A 224 32.63 19.77 27.07
N ILE A 225 33.17 18.72 26.49
CA ILE A 225 32.38 17.64 25.86
C ILE A 225 31.99 16.70 27.02
N PRO A 226 30.72 16.50 27.33
CA PRO A 226 30.29 15.49 28.28
C PRO A 226 30.68 14.09 27.79
N ASP A 227 31.00 13.18 28.71
CA ASP A 227 31.17 11.77 28.35
C ASP A 227 29.82 11.22 27.88
N TYR A 228 29.70 10.93 26.60
CA TYR A 228 28.56 10.23 26.03
C TYR A 228 28.93 8.75 25.89
N GLU A 229 28.07 7.86 26.37
CA GLU A 229 28.09 6.49 25.88
C GLU A 229 27.73 6.50 24.39
N PHE A 230 28.64 6.00 23.55
CA PHE A 230 28.33 5.76 22.14
C PHE A 230 27.21 4.71 22.10
N VAL A 231 26.02 5.13 21.72
CA VAL A 231 25.01 4.21 21.20
C VAL A 231 25.36 4.02 19.74
N ASP A 232 25.79 2.81 19.37
CA ASP A 232 25.96 2.44 17.97
C ASP A 232 24.63 2.74 17.28
N GLU A 233 24.63 3.72 16.37
CA GLU A 233 23.51 3.92 15.48
C GLU A 233 23.43 2.64 14.63
N GLU A 234 22.46 1.78 14.90
CA GLU A 234 22.09 0.72 13.98
C GLU A 234 21.78 1.42 12.66
N GLU A 235 22.65 1.23 11.65
CA GLU A 235 22.36 1.71 10.30
C GLU A 235 20.99 1.16 9.94
N PRO A 236 20.05 2.00 9.48
CA PRO A 236 18.75 1.50 9.04
C PRO A 236 19.02 0.43 7.98
N GLU A 237 18.57 -0.78 8.21
CA GLU A 237 18.61 -1.83 7.21
C GLU A 237 18.02 -1.24 5.94
N GLU A 238 18.88 -0.93 4.96
CA GLU A 238 18.42 -0.58 3.63
C GLU A 238 17.60 -1.77 3.15
N ASP A 239 16.29 -1.58 3.03
CA ASP A 239 15.39 -2.50 2.36
C ASP A 239 15.86 -2.65 0.91
N SER A 240 16.94 -3.44 0.73
CA SER A 240 17.51 -3.80 -0.56
C SER A 240 16.67 -4.88 -1.22
N ASP A 241 15.37 -4.63 -1.35
CA ASP A 241 14.45 -5.50 -2.09
C ASP A 241 14.08 -4.88 -3.45
N ILE A 242 15.13 -4.37 -4.14
CA ILE A 242 15.02 -4.12 -5.58
C ILE A 242 15.40 -5.42 -6.26
N GLY A 243 14.43 -6.31 -6.43
CA GLY A 243 14.58 -7.52 -7.22
C GLY A 243 14.94 -7.19 -8.67
N SER A 244 16.23 -7.30 -9.00
CA SER A 244 16.67 -7.40 -10.38
C SER A 244 16.39 -8.83 -10.87
N ASP A 245 15.18 -9.09 -11.35
CA ASP A 245 14.91 -10.28 -12.16
C ASP A 245 15.44 -10.03 -13.57
N SER A 246 16.68 -10.47 -13.83
CA SER A 246 17.15 -10.75 -15.19
C SER A 246 16.59 -12.13 -15.56
N ASP A 247 15.55 -12.18 -16.35
CA ASP A 247 15.11 -13.38 -17.03
C ASP A 247 16.18 -13.80 -18.04
N GLU A 248 17.02 -14.77 -17.67
CA GLU A 248 17.78 -15.55 -18.62
C GLU A 248 16.84 -16.58 -19.24
N ASP A 249 16.43 -16.30 -20.47
CA ASP A 249 15.71 -17.21 -21.36
C ASP A 249 16.68 -18.35 -21.76
N GLU A 250 16.60 -19.48 -21.06
CA GLU A 250 17.19 -20.73 -21.57
C GLU A 250 16.28 -21.32 -22.64
N THR A 251 16.63 -21.07 -23.89
CA THR A 251 16.14 -21.81 -25.05
C THR A 251 16.75 -23.20 -25.03
N GLU A 252 15.97 -24.21 -24.61
CA GLU A 252 16.28 -25.61 -24.89
C GLU A 252 16.07 -25.90 -26.39
N GLU A 253 17.17 -26.01 -27.10
CA GLU A 253 17.23 -26.68 -28.41
C GLU A 253 16.95 -28.17 -28.20
N GLN A 254 15.84 -28.66 -28.73
CA GLN A 254 15.63 -30.08 -28.94
C GLN A 254 16.22 -30.48 -30.31
N GLU A 255 17.35 -31.15 -30.28
CA GLU A 255 17.81 -32.01 -31.40
C GLU A 255 17.27 -33.44 -31.23
N ASP A 256 16.77 -33.97 -32.37
CA ASP A 256 16.38 -35.35 -32.71
C ASP A 256 15.08 -35.91 -32.12
#